data_51521a2f98816ab893aea950b9b71f41
#
_entry.id   51521a2f98816ab893aea950b9b71f41
#
_cell.length_a   1.000
_cell.length_b   1.000
_cell.length_c   1.000
_cell.angle_alpha   90.00
_cell.angle_beta   90.00
_cell.angle_gamma   90.00
#
_symmetry.space_group_name_H-M   'P 1'
#
loop_
_entity.id
_entity.type
_entity.pdbx_description
1 polymer ?
#
loop_
_entity_poly.entity_id
_entity_poly.type
_entity_poly.pdbx_seq_one_letter_code
_entity_poly.pdbx_strand_id
1 'polypeptide(L)'
;CDVVIIEGLTPDRNEPYTAKLNVEVSKALNADVLLVCSAEGHSVSQIEADLRLQIGVFGGKKSNLMGCIINKAGAPDINGALPTSEDSSSDLPPAGCKASECDHIHIENCPVLGVIPWQADLLSPRAIDIARAVGADILNEGDMNHRRVSRITLCARTLSNMIDQLRPGTLVVTPGDRDDIIIASAMAATNGTPLAGLLLTSGFTPSPALEALCQRAWQTGLPVMSVPGDSFSTARALTHMDTHVPADDTERVRRIMATIAQHLHTDVLLTRIGTPHTPRLSPAAFRHQLVSKARADKQRIVLPEGEEPRTIQAAAICQERGIAECILLGERATIEQVARAQEVTLPEGLTIIEPDSVRENYVEGMVELRRHKQLSAPMALAQLEDTVVLGTMMLALDEVDGLVSGAIHTTANTIRPALQLIKTAPAAKLVSSVLFMGLPDQVLVYGDCAVNPDPTAEELADIAIQSAESASSMNIPVRIAMLSYSTGVSGTGADVEKVREATAIVRELRPDLVIDGPLQYDAATIDNVAKSKAPGSPVAGQATVLIFPDLNTGNTTYKAVQRSANVISIGPMLQGLAKPVNDLSRGALVEDIVYTIALTAIQSQHQSKE
;
A
#
# COMPACT_ATOMS: atom_id res chain seq x y z
N CYS A 1 10.46 14.47 3.52
CA CYS A 1 11.11 13.58 2.54
C CYS A 1 10.47 13.86 1.18
N ASP A 2 11.26 14.20 0.17
CA ASP A 2 10.73 14.61 -1.13
C ASP A 2 10.42 13.39 -2.02
N VAL A 3 11.12 12.28 -1.80
CA VAL A 3 10.94 11.01 -2.52
C VAL A 3 11.11 9.84 -1.56
N VAL A 4 10.26 8.83 -1.68
CA VAL A 4 10.35 7.54 -0.96
C VAL A 4 10.53 6.44 -1.99
N ILE A 5 11.57 5.63 -1.85
CA ILE A 5 11.81 4.46 -2.68
C ILE A 5 11.41 3.22 -1.87
N ILE A 6 10.57 2.37 -2.48
CA ILE A 6 10.10 1.13 -1.87
C ILE A 6 10.60 -0.02 -2.73
N GLU A 7 11.41 -0.90 -2.13
CA GLU A 7 11.83 -2.12 -2.78
C GLU A 7 10.68 -3.13 -2.75
N GLY A 8 10.27 -3.60 -3.93
CA GLY A 8 9.27 -4.65 -4.07
C GLY A 8 9.87 -6.03 -3.78
N LEU A 9 9.01 -7.00 -3.46
CA LEU A 9 9.43 -8.39 -3.30
C LEU A 9 9.84 -8.96 -4.66
N THR A 10 10.94 -9.70 -4.68
CA THR A 10 11.35 -10.42 -5.89
C THR A 10 10.33 -11.52 -6.20
N PRO A 11 9.73 -11.54 -7.41
CA PRO A 11 8.80 -12.59 -7.78
C PRO A 11 9.51 -13.96 -7.78
N ASP A 12 9.00 -14.89 -6.97
CA ASP A 12 9.47 -16.27 -6.88
C ASP A 12 8.36 -17.23 -7.33
N ARG A 13 8.72 -18.29 -8.07
CA ARG A 13 7.77 -19.33 -8.48
C ARG A 13 7.21 -20.11 -7.29
N ASN A 14 7.95 -20.20 -6.21
CA ASN A 14 7.54 -20.85 -4.96
C ASN A 14 6.63 -19.94 -4.10
N GLU A 15 6.62 -18.64 -4.37
CA GLU A 15 5.87 -17.63 -3.63
C GLU A 15 5.03 -16.75 -4.55
N PRO A 16 3.98 -17.30 -5.18
CA PRO A 16 3.20 -16.60 -6.22
C PRO A 16 2.44 -15.36 -5.68
N TYR A 17 2.31 -15.21 -4.37
CA TYR A 17 1.69 -14.05 -3.74
C TYR A 17 2.54 -12.77 -3.84
N THR A 18 3.86 -12.89 -4.04
CA THR A 18 4.79 -11.74 -4.07
C THR A 18 4.44 -10.74 -5.18
N ALA A 19 4.14 -11.23 -6.38
CA ALA A 19 3.74 -10.39 -7.49
C ALA A 19 2.43 -9.64 -7.19
N LYS A 20 1.43 -10.33 -6.59
CA LYS A 20 0.16 -9.73 -6.21
C LYS A 20 0.34 -8.67 -5.12
N LEU A 21 1.18 -8.94 -4.12
CA LEU A 21 1.46 -8.01 -3.04
C LEU A 21 2.13 -6.72 -3.56
N ASN A 22 3.09 -6.83 -4.48
CA ASN A 22 3.71 -5.67 -5.11
C ASN A 22 2.66 -4.77 -5.82
N VAL A 23 1.71 -5.38 -6.52
CA VAL A 23 0.61 -4.65 -7.17
C VAL A 23 -0.29 -3.97 -6.15
N GLU A 24 -0.65 -4.66 -5.08
CA GLU A 24 -1.50 -4.10 -4.02
C GLU A 24 -0.81 -2.94 -3.30
N VAL A 25 0.48 -3.07 -2.98
CA VAL A 25 1.28 -2.00 -2.37
C VAL A 25 1.39 -0.79 -3.30
N SER A 26 1.71 -1.00 -4.59
CA SER A 26 1.80 0.11 -5.54
C SER A 26 0.49 0.88 -5.69
N LYS A 27 -0.64 0.17 -5.70
CA LYS A 27 -1.98 0.78 -5.74
C LYS A 27 -2.33 1.48 -4.43
N ALA A 28 -2.06 0.84 -3.29
CA ALA A 28 -2.36 1.41 -1.98
C ALA A 28 -1.64 2.73 -1.74
N LEU A 29 -0.41 2.84 -2.21
CA LEU A 29 0.42 4.03 -2.06
C LEU A 29 0.34 5.00 -3.24
N ASN A 30 -0.44 4.66 -4.28
CA ASN A 30 -0.44 5.39 -5.56
C ASN A 30 1.01 5.64 -6.08
N ALA A 31 1.86 4.62 -5.94
CA ALA A 31 3.28 4.72 -6.25
C ALA A 31 3.53 4.54 -7.75
N ASP A 32 4.52 5.24 -8.25
CA ASP A 32 5.09 4.96 -9.56
C ASP A 32 5.88 3.65 -9.52
N VAL A 33 5.75 2.85 -10.57
CA VAL A 33 6.37 1.53 -10.67
C VAL A 33 7.54 1.58 -11.63
N LEU A 34 8.72 1.21 -11.14
CA LEU A 34 9.92 0.99 -11.94
C LEU A 34 10.22 -0.51 -11.99
N LEU A 35 10.18 -1.10 -13.18
CA LEU A 35 10.51 -2.52 -13.36
C LEU A 35 12.01 -2.69 -13.50
N VAL A 36 12.58 -3.69 -12.82
CA VAL A 36 13.98 -4.09 -12.99
C VAL A 36 14.00 -5.54 -13.44
N CYS A 37 14.56 -5.82 -14.61
CA CYS A 37 14.69 -7.17 -15.14
C CYS A 37 16.13 -7.53 -15.40
N SER A 38 16.47 -8.84 -15.30
CA SER A 38 17.78 -9.38 -15.59
C SER A 38 17.86 -9.81 -17.05
N ALA A 39 18.95 -9.44 -17.73
CA ALA A 39 19.28 -9.95 -19.06
C ALA A 39 20.10 -11.24 -19.01
N GLU A 40 20.50 -11.68 -17.82
CA GLU A 40 21.29 -12.91 -17.62
C GLU A 40 20.54 -14.14 -18.15
N GLY A 41 21.11 -14.84 -19.12
CA GLY A 41 20.52 -16.02 -19.73
C GLY A 41 19.29 -15.77 -20.63
N HIS A 42 18.92 -14.51 -20.89
CA HIS A 42 17.72 -14.17 -21.66
C HIS A 42 18.06 -13.47 -23.00
N SER A 43 17.41 -13.89 -24.06
CA SER A 43 17.40 -13.17 -25.33
C SER A 43 16.53 -11.91 -25.27
N VAL A 44 16.71 -10.98 -26.20
CA VAL A 44 15.89 -9.76 -26.33
C VAL A 44 14.39 -10.09 -26.35
N SER A 45 13.98 -11.11 -27.11
CA SER A 45 12.58 -11.51 -27.21
C SER A 45 12.00 -12.07 -25.90
N GLN A 46 12.81 -12.74 -25.11
CA GLN A 46 12.41 -13.23 -23.79
C GLN A 46 12.24 -12.07 -22.81
N ILE A 47 13.19 -11.13 -22.79
CA ILE A 47 13.10 -9.92 -21.94
C ILE A 47 11.85 -9.12 -22.27
N GLU A 48 11.56 -8.92 -23.56
CA GLU A 48 10.34 -8.23 -23.98
C GLU A 48 9.06 -8.97 -23.57
N ALA A 49 9.04 -10.29 -23.69
CA ALA A 49 7.89 -11.11 -23.28
C ALA A 49 7.64 -11.02 -21.77
N ASP A 50 8.71 -11.14 -20.97
CA ASP A 50 8.64 -11.04 -19.51
C ASP A 50 8.19 -9.65 -19.05
N LEU A 51 8.72 -8.59 -19.65
CA LEU A 51 8.30 -7.22 -19.37
C LEU A 51 6.82 -6.99 -19.72
N ARG A 52 6.35 -7.47 -20.87
CA ARG A 52 4.92 -7.36 -21.24
C ARG A 52 4.02 -8.09 -20.25
N LEU A 53 4.45 -9.27 -19.76
CA LEU A 53 3.73 -10.01 -18.74
C LEU A 53 3.64 -9.21 -17.43
N GLN A 54 4.77 -8.69 -16.95
CA GLN A 54 4.82 -7.89 -15.72
C GLN A 54 3.99 -6.60 -15.85
N ILE A 55 4.08 -5.89 -16.97
CA ILE A 55 3.24 -4.72 -17.23
C ILE A 55 1.75 -5.06 -17.15
N GLY A 56 1.36 -6.23 -17.70
CA GLY A 56 -0.02 -6.74 -17.60
C GLY A 56 -0.46 -6.95 -16.16
N VAL A 57 0.39 -7.50 -15.31
CA VAL A 57 0.14 -7.73 -13.87
C VAL A 57 -0.12 -6.42 -13.12
N PHE A 58 0.62 -5.34 -13.43
CA PHE A 58 0.41 -4.03 -12.82
C PHE A 58 -0.77 -3.23 -13.40
N GLY A 59 -1.52 -3.78 -14.37
CA GLY A 59 -2.72 -3.15 -14.93
C GLY A 59 -2.52 -2.52 -16.33
N GLY A 60 -1.42 -2.81 -16.99
CA GLY A 60 -1.15 -2.40 -18.39
C GLY A 60 -1.14 -0.87 -18.55
N LYS A 61 -1.91 -0.35 -19.52
CA LYS A 61 -1.97 1.10 -19.84
C LYS A 61 -2.50 2.00 -18.72
N LYS A 62 -3.12 1.42 -17.69
CA LYS A 62 -3.69 2.16 -16.53
C LYS A 62 -2.73 2.21 -15.33
N SER A 63 -1.58 1.56 -15.41
CA SER A 63 -0.59 1.56 -14.33
C SER A 63 0.23 2.85 -14.32
N ASN A 64 0.67 3.26 -13.13
CA ASN A 64 1.65 4.34 -12.96
C ASN A 64 3.07 3.83 -13.28
N LEU A 65 3.26 3.25 -14.48
CA LEU A 65 4.54 2.68 -14.87
C LEU A 65 5.49 3.78 -15.36
N MET A 66 6.62 3.94 -14.69
CA MET A 66 7.68 4.89 -15.10
C MET A 66 8.48 4.38 -16.29
N GLY A 67 8.82 3.08 -16.28
CA GLY A 67 9.66 2.44 -17.27
C GLY A 67 10.32 1.19 -16.70
N CYS A 68 11.36 0.72 -17.39
CA CYS A 68 12.15 -0.43 -16.96
C CYS A 68 13.65 -0.17 -17.02
N ILE A 69 14.38 -0.90 -16.17
CA ILE A 69 15.85 -1.00 -16.17
C ILE A 69 16.21 -2.44 -16.51
N ILE A 70 17.11 -2.62 -17.45
CA ILE A 70 17.64 -3.92 -17.84
C ILE A 70 19.01 -4.08 -17.17
N ASN A 71 19.10 -5.02 -16.25
CA ASN A 71 20.32 -5.27 -15.48
C ASN A 71 21.07 -6.50 -15.99
N LYS A 72 22.37 -6.57 -15.73
CA LYS A 72 23.26 -7.67 -16.11
C LYS A 72 23.32 -7.96 -17.61
N ALA A 73 23.24 -6.94 -18.46
CA ALA A 73 23.38 -7.11 -19.89
C ALA A 73 24.76 -7.65 -20.26
N GLY A 74 24.82 -8.71 -21.08
CA GLY A 74 26.05 -9.39 -21.45
C GLY A 74 26.63 -10.31 -20.37
N ALA A 75 25.87 -10.66 -19.34
CA ALA A 75 26.31 -11.62 -18.33
C ALA A 75 26.59 -13.01 -18.94
N PRO A 76 27.68 -13.68 -18.55
CA PRO A 76 27.91 -15.08 -18.88
C PRO A 76 26.92 -15.97 -18.10
N ASP A 77 26.69 -17.19 -18.62
CA ASP A 77 25.87 -18.19 -17.93
C ASP A 77 26.67 -18.85 -16.81
N ILE A 78 26.73 -18.18 -15.69
CA ILE A 78 27.43 -18.68 -14.49
C ILE A 78 26.46 -19.12 -13.38
N ASN A 79 25.14 -19.10 -13.63
CA ASN A 79 24.10 -19.46 -12.66
C ASN A 79 24.32 -18.83 -11.26
N GLY A 80 24.85 -17.60 -11.22
CA GLY A 80 25.14 -16.86 -9.98
C GLY A 80 26.38 -17.35 -9.21
N ALA A 81 27.10 -18.39 -9.68
CA ALA A 81 28.33 -18.87 -9.04
C ALA A 81 29.53 -17.95 -9.34
N LEU A 82 30.50 -17.90 -8.42
CA LEU A 82 31.76 -17.24 -8.70
C LEU A 82 32.51 -18.03 -9.79
N PRO A 83 33.18 -17.37 -10.76
CA PRO A 83 33.91 -18.03 -11.82
C PRO A 83 34.93 -19.01 -11.26
N THR A 84 34.95 -20.24 -11.77
CA THR A 84 35.99 -21.22 -11.48
C THR A 84 37.24 -20.96 -12.32
N SER A 85 38.36 -21.60 -12.00
CA SER A 85 39.65 -21.38 -12.67
C SER A 85 39.66 -21.72 -14.16
N GLU A 86 38.71 -22.53 -14.62
CA GLU A 86 38.58 -22.93 -16.03
C GLU A 86 37.81 -21.87 -16.85
N ASP A 87 37.07 -21.00 -16.16
CA ASP A 87 36.28 -19.95 -16.78
C ASP A 87 36.96 -18.58 -16.59
N SER A 88 37.80 -18.16 -17.52
CA SER A 88 38.13 -16.74 -17.58
C SER A 88 36.88 -15.98 -18.02
N SER A 89 36.37 -15.11 -17.18
CA SER A 89 35.12 -14.34 -17.43
C SER A 89 35.13 -13.49 -18.69
N SER A 90 36.31 -13.34 -19.33
CA SER A 90 36.50 -12.68 -20.62
C SER A 90 36.29 -13.60 -21.83
N ASP A 91 36.34 -14.94 -21.65
CA ASP A 91 36.36 -15.90 -22.75
C ASP A 91 35.03 -16.67 -22.91
N LEU A 92 34.12 -16.56 -21.93
CA LEU A 92 32.81 -17.17 -22.03
C LEU A 92 31.92 -16.30 -22.97
N PRO A 93 31.24 -16.93 -23.95
CA PRO A 93 30.27 -16.19 -24.75
C PRO A 93 29.15 -15.69 -23.83
N PRO A 94 28.66 -14.47 -24.07
CA PRO A 94 27.52 -13.97 -23.31
C PRO A 94 26.32 -14.89 -23.51
N ALA A 95 25.74 -15.39 -22.42
CA ALA A 95 24.59 -16.30 -22.44
C ALA A 95 23.25 -15.54 -22.68
N GLY A 96 23.29 -14.22 -22.66
CA GLY A 96 22.11 -13.35 -22.81
C GLY A 96 22.35 -12.18 -23.74
N CYS A 97 21.38 -11.26 -23.75
CA CYS A 97 21.37 -10.04 -24.53
C CYS A 97 22.59 -9.16 -24.21
N LYS A 98 23.32 -8.71 -25.24
CA LYS A 98 24.37 -7.68 -25.07
C LYS A 98 23.76 -6.31 -24.79
N ALA A 99 24.50 -5.42 -24.13
CA ALA A 99 24.02 -4.08 -23.81
C ALA A 99 23.52 -3.33 -25.06
N SER A 100 24.28 -3.38 -26.17
CA SER A 100 23.90 -2.76 -27.45
C SER A 100 22.64 -3.34 -28.11
N GLU A 101 22.27 -4.57 -27.80
CA GLU A 101 21.04 -5.22 -28.28
C GLU A 101 19.86 -4.84 -27.37
N CYS A 102 20.09 -4.73 -26.06
CA CYS A 102 19.09 -4.37 -25.09
C CYS A 102 18.64 -2.89 -25.22
N ASP A 103 19.50 -2.00 -25.73
CA ASP A 103 19.15 -0.60 -26.02
C ASP A 103 18.05 -0.45 -27.08
N HIS A 104 17.84 -1.47 -27.89
CA HIS A 104 16.81 -1.50 -28.95
C HIS A 104 15.46 -2.07 -28.47
N ILE A 105 15.35 -2.49 -27.23
CA ILE A 105 14.09 -3.00 -26.66
C ILE A 105 13.09 -1.86 -26.61
N HIS A 106 11.94 -2.08 -27.27
CA HIS A 106 10.86 -1.12 -27.31
C HIS A 106 9.54 -1.74 -26.85
N ILE A 107 9.00 -1.20 -25.77
CA ILE A 107 7.71 -1.63 -25.21
C ILE A 107 6.80 -0.42 -25.07
N GLU A 108 5.61 -0.52 -25.64
CA GLU A 108 4.60 0.54 -25.59
C GLU A 108 4.31 0.92 -24.12
N ASN A 109 4.42 2.20 -23.78
CA ASN A 109 4.22 2.77 -22.44
C ASN A 109 5.21 2.31 -21.34
N CYS A 110 6.33 1.67 -21.72
CA CYS A 110 7.38 1.30 -20.78
C CYS A 110 8.76 1.61 -21.40
N PRO A 111 9.23 2.87 -21.32
CA PRO A 111 10.54 3.22 -21.83
C PRO A 111 11.65 2.49 -21.06
N VAL A 112 12.72 2.12 -21.77
CA VAL A 112 13.95 1.64 -21.15
C VAL A 112 14.67 2.85 -20.55
N LEU A 113 14.82 2.87 -19.22
CA LEU A 113 15.43 3.98 -18.46
C LEU A 113 16.90 3.72 -18.15
N GLY A 114 17.41 2.59 -18.52
CA GLY A 114 18.82 2.24 -18.41
C GLY A 114 19.09 0.78 -18.75
N VAL A 115 20.28 0.54 -19.29
CA VAL A 115 20.83 -0.79 -19.54
C VAL A 115 22.16 -0.90 -18.81
N ILE A 116 22.22 -1.75 -17.79
CA ILE A 116 23.37 -1.90 -16.90
C ILE A 116 24.18 -3.12 -17.36
N PRO A 117 25.39 -2.93 -17.90
CA PRO A 117 26.22 -4.04 -18.32
C PRO A 117 26.71 -4.85 -17.13
N TRP A 118 26.85 -6.15 -17.32
CA TRP A 118 27.45 -7.01 -16.32
C TRP A 118 28.94 -6.71 -16.17
N GLN A 119 29.43 -6.68 -14.93
CA GLN A 119 30.83 -6.45 -14.58
C GLN A 119 31.24 -7.45 -13.48
N ALA A 120 32.16 -8.36 -13.81
CA ALA A 120 32.61 -9.41 -12.91
C ALA A 120 33.18 -8.90 -11.58
N ASP A 121 33.90 -7.79 -11.64
CA ASP A 121 34.56 -7.21 -10.47
C ASP A 121 33.57 -6.60 -9.44
N LEU A 122 32.36 -6.24 -9.87
CA LEU A 122 31.29 -5.81 -8.96
C LEU A 122 30.69 -6.98 -8.15
N LEU A 123 30.88 -8.22 -8.60
CA LEU A 123 30.41 -9.41 -7.89
C LEU A 123 31.46 -10.00 -6.93
N SER A 124 32.70 -9.53 -6.98
CA SER A 124 33.84 -10.09 -6.23
C SER A 124 33.76 -9.74 -4.72
N PRO A 125 33.49 -10.73 -3.83
CA PRO A 125 33.46 -10.50 -2.39
C PRO A 125 34.89 -10.27 -1.86
N ARG A 126 35.00 -9.71 -0.67
CA ARG A 126 36.27 -9.61 0.04
C ARG A 126 36.69 -10.96 0.64
N ALA A 127 37.98 -11.18 0.89
CA ALA A 127 38.44 -12.37 1.58
C ALA A 127 37.79 -12.55 2.96
N ILE A 128 37.48 -11.45 3.68
CA ILE A 128 36.76 -11.49 4.95
C ILE A 128 35.32 -12.00 4.79
N ASP A 129 34.66 -11.69 3.69
CA ASP A 129 33.28 -12.14 3.41
C ASP A 129 33.28 -13.67 3.16
N ILE A 130 34.32 -14.17 2.48
CA ILE A 130 34.56 -15.61 2.33
C ILE A 130 34.74 -16.26 3.69
N ALA A 131 35.63 -15.73 4.53
CA ALA A 131 35.90 -16.28 5.86
C ALA A 131 34.62 -16.39 6.69
N ARG A 132 33.78 -15.34 6.68
CA ARG A 132 32.50 -15.32 7.37
C ARG A 132 31.51 -16.37 6.83
N ALA A 133 31.43 -16.48 5.50
CA ALA A 133 30.49 -17.39 4.84
C ALA A 133 30.81 -18.88 5.12
N VAL A 134 32.08 -19.26 5.20
CA VAL A 134 32.50 -20.64 5.46
C VAL A 134 32.84 -20.91 6.93
N GLY A 135 32.73 -19.90 7.81
CA GLY A 135 33.10 -20.05 9.22
C GLY A 135 34.57 -20.37 9.42
N ALA A 136 35.46 -19.71 8.68
CA ALA A 136 36.89 -19.99 8.72
C ALA A 136 37.58 -19.34 9.92
N ASP A 137 38.52 -20.07 10.51
CA ASP A 137 39.51 -19.56 11.47
C ASP A 137 40.57 -18.75 10.71
N ILE A 138 40.91 -17.57 11.19
CA ILE A 138 41.91 -16.69 10.57
C ILE A 138 43.29 -17.00 11.14
N LEU A 139 44.17 -17.56 10.31
CA LEU A 139 45.57 -17.86 10.67
C LEU A 139 46.45 -16.63 10.41
N ASN A 140 46.22 -15.92 9.34
CA ASN A 140 46.84 -14.62 9.03
C ASN A 140 45.82 -13.68 8.44
N GLU A 141 45.55 -12.56 9.11
CA GLU A 141 44.55 -11.59 8.66
C GLU A 141 44.97 -10.96 7.31
N GLY A 142 46.19 -10.58 7.18
CA GLY A 142 46.68 -9.90 5.98
C GLY A 142 45.78 -8.71 5.62
N ASP A 143 45.47 -8.58 4.33
CA ASP A 143 44.62 -7.50 3.80
C ASP A 143 43.21 -7.99 3.44
N MET A 144 42.57 -8.77 4.34
CA MET A 144 41.27 -9.41 4.11
C MET A 144 40.14 -8.45 3.73
N ASN A 145 40.20 -7.23 4.23
CA ASN A 145 39.13 -6.22 3.99
C ASN A 145 39.21 -5.60 2.59
N HIS A 146 40.33 -5.68 1.89
CA HIS A 146 40.52 -5.07 0.57
C HIS A 146 40.77 -6.11 -0.53
N ARG A 147 41.30 -7.32 -0.21
CA ARG A 147 41.53 -8.37 -1.18
C ARG A 147 40.19 -8.92 -1.71
N ARG A 148 40.00 -8.77 -3.02
CA ARG A 148 38.78 -9.23 -3.72
C ARG A 148 39.00 -10.62 -4.31
N VAL A 149 38.01 -11.50 -4.09
CA VAL A 149 38.00 -12.86 -4.64
C VAL A 149 37.26 -12.81 -5.98
N SER A 150 38.02 -12.71 -7.06
CA SER A 150 37.49 -12.75 -8.43
C SER A 150 37.44 -14.18 -8.99
N ARG A 151 38.11 -15.12 -8.34
CA ARG A 151 38.23 -16.52 -8.78
C ARG A 151 38.54 -17.44 -7.60
N ILE A 152 37.97 -18.64 -7.65
CA ILE A 152 38.24 -19.70 -6.67
C ILE A 152 38.95 -20.86 -7.41
N THR A 153 40.08 -21.33 -6.87
CA THR A 153 40.80 -22.45 -7.42
C THR A 153 40.95 -23.56 -6.38
N LEU A 154 40.35 -24.72 -6.67
CA LEU A 154 40.55 -25.93 -5.86
C LEU A 154 41.80 -26.67 -6.31
N CYS A 155 42.83 -26.70 -5.46
CA CYS A 155 44.13 -27.25 -5.79
C CYS A 155 44.20 -28.78 -5.59
N ALA A 156 43.57 -29.53 -6.49
CA ALA A 156 43.53 -30.99 -6.47
C ALA A 156 44.64 -31.67 -7.32
N ARG A 157 45.31 -30.90 -8.20
CA ARG A 157 46.37 -31.39 -9.09
C ARG A 157 47.76 -31.16 -8.47
N THR A 158 48.79 -31.73 -9.09
CA THR A 158 50.18 -31.46 -8.70
C THR A 158 50.59 -30.03 -8.96
N LEU A 159 51.55 -29.50 -8.22
CA LEU A 159 51.97 -28.09 -8.28
C LEU A 159 52.29 -27.63 -9.72
N SER A 160 53.02 -28.42 -10.50
CA SER A 160 53.38 -28.09 -11.90
C SER A 160 52.15 -27.86 -12.80
N ASN A 161 51.00 -28.43 -12.47
CA ASN A 161 49.74 -28.28 -13.20
C ASN A 161 48.82 -27.25 -12.58
N MET A 162 49.27 -26.53 -11.54
CA MET A 162 48.48 -25.52 -10.82
C MET A 162 49.08 -24.13 -10.83
N ILE A 163 50.39 -24.01 -11.20
CA ILE A 163 51.11 -22.72 -11.15
C ILE A 163 50.40 -21.63 -11.94
N ASP A 164 49.87 -21.95 -13.11
CA ASP A 164 49.16 -21.01 -13.98
C ASP A 164 47.84 -20.50 -13.38
N GLN A 165 47.35 -21.14 -12.34
CA GLN A 165 46.13 -20.75 -11.64
C GLN A 165 46.41 -19.75 -10.49
N LEU A 166 47.67 -19.59 -10.08
CA LEU A 166 48.08 -18.64 -9.04
C LEU A 166 48.16 -17.23 -9.64
N ARG A 167 46.99 -16.64 -9.89
CA ARG A 167 46.80 -15.32 -10.55
C ARG A 167 46.26 -14.28 -9.56
N PRO A 168 46.39 -12.99 -9.86
CA PRO A 168 45.76 -11.92 -9.06
C PRO A 168 44.28 -12.21 -8.80
N GLY A 169 43.82 -11.99 -7.56
CA GLY A 169 42.43 -12.19 -7.16
C GLY A 169 41.98 -13.64 -6.99
N THR A 170 42.91 -14.63 -7.08
CA THR A 170 42.58 -16.03 -6.86
C THR A 170 42.54 -16.36 -5.36
N LEU A 171 41.43 -16.96 -4.91
CA LEU A 171 41.35 -17.69 -3.64
C LEU A 171 41.82 -19.14 -3.88
N VAL A 172 42.95 -19.50 -3.28
CA VAL A 172 43.50 -20.84 -3.36
C VAL A 172 42.88 -21.70 -2.28
N VAL A 173 42.19 -22.79 -2.65
CA VAL A 173 41.54 -23.73 -1.72
C VAL A 173 42.31 -25.06 -1.81
N THR A 174 42.86 -25.53 -0.69
CA THR A 174 43.69 -26.74 -0.63
C THR A 174 43.58 -27.39 0.76
N PRO A 175 43.75 -28.73 0.89
CA PRO A 175 43.95 -29.33 2.20
C PRO A 175 45.16 -28.71 2.93
N GLY A 176 45.04 -28.52 4.25
CA GLY A 176 46.08 -27.86 5.02
C GLY A 176 47.37 -28.64 5.22
N ASP A 177 47.44 -29.90 4.75
CA ASP A 177 48.63 -30.77 4.70
C ASP A 177 49.33 -30.73 3.33
N ARG A 178 48.89 -29.85 2.40
CA ARG A 178 49.51 -29.65 1.08
C ARG A 178 50.61 -28.59 1.16
N ASP A 179 51.75 -28.95 1.79
CA ASP A 179 52.90 -28.05 1.97
C ASP A 179 53.39 -27.46 0.64
N ASP A 180 53.35 -28.26 -0.45
CA ASP A 180 53.74 -27.85 -1.80
C ASP A 180 52.88 -26.67 -2.34
N ILE A 181 51.58 -26.69 -2.13
CA ILE A 181 50.68 -25.62 -2.56
C ILE A 181 50.80 -24.38 -1.66
N ILE A 182 50.99 -24.61 -0.35
CA ILE A 182 51.19 -23.52 0.62
C ILE A 182 52.45 -22.73 0.26
N ILE A 183 53.58 -23.45 0.02
CA ILE A 183 54.86 -22.83 -0.37
C ILE A 183 54.70 -22.10 -1.73
N ALA A 184 54.07 -22.73 -2.71
CA ALA A 184 53.88 -22.12 -4.03
C ALA A 184 53.04 -20.84 -3.95
N SER A 185 51.96 -20.84 -3.15
CA SER A 185 51.11 -19.65 -2.91
C SER A 185 51.91 -18.54 -2.20
N ALA A 186 52.72 -18.93 -1.21
CA ALA A 186 53.62 -18.01 -0.52
C ALA A 186 54.67 -17.40 -1.46
N MET A 187 55.28 -18.20 -2.35
CA MET A 187 56.21 -17.70 -3.36
C MET A 187 55.53 -16.79 -4.37
N ALA A 188 54.34 -17.12 -4.85
CA ALA A 188 53.57 -16.26 -5.75
C ALA A 188 53.28 -14.90 -5.10
N ALA A 189 52.82 -14.87 -3.86
CA ALA A 189 52.58 -13.65 -3.11
C ALA A 189 53.88 -12.83 -2.91
N THR A 190 54.98 -13.48 -2.55
CA THR A 190 56.27 -12.80 -2.37
C THR A 190 56.80 -12.22 -3.69
N ASN A 191 56.53 -12.87 -4.82
CA ASN A 191 56.90 -12.42 -6.16
C ASN A 191 55.92 -11.35 -6.72
N GLY A 192 55.03 -10.85 -5.90
CA GLY A 192 54.14 -9.74 -6.25
C GLY A 192 52.79 -10.12 -6.88
N THR A 193 52.42 -11.43 -6.86
CA THR A 193 51.07 -11.85 -7.28
C THR A 193 50.06 -11.61 -6.14
N PRO A 194 49.10 -10.67 -6.25
CA PRO A 194 48.17 -10.39 -5.18
C PRO A 194 47.04 -11.44 -5.18
N LEU A 195 47.34 -12.64 -4.62
CA LEU A 195 46.31 -13.64 -4.37
C LEU A 195 45.25 -13.09 -3.43
N ALA A 196 44.00 -13.48 -3.63
CA ALA A 196 42.90 -13.07 -2.76
C ALA A 196 42.99 -13.69 -1.36
N GLY A 197 43.52 -14.90 -1.29
CA GLY A 197 43.75 -15.59 -0.03
C GLY A 197 44.10 -17.04 -0.23
N LEU A 198 44.50 -17.70 0.87
CA LEU A 198 44.73 -19.13 0.99
C LEU A 198 43.73 -19.70 2.00
N LEU A 199 42.88 -20.64 1.57
CA LEU A 199 41.92 -21.34 2.41
C LEU A 199 42.31 -22.80 2.58
N LEU A 200 42.72 -23.14 3.79
CA LEU A 200 43.16 -24.49 4.18
C LEU A 200 41.96 -25.30 4.64
N THR A 201 41.77 -26.48 4.10
CA THR A 201 40.66 -27.39 4.42
C THR A 201 41.09 -28.57 5.25
N SER A 202 40.12 -29.36 5.74
CA SER A 202 40.33 -30.59 6.54
C SER A 202 40.89 -30.36 7.95
N GLY A 203 40.84 -29.13 8.45
CA GLY A 203 41.28 -28.80 9.82
C GLY A 203 42.78 -28.89 10.05
N PHE A 204 43.58 -29.13 9.00
CA PHE A 204 45.03 -29.10 9.11
C PHE A 204 45.55 -27.67 9.02
N THR A 205 46.55 -27.34 9.82
CA THR A 205 47.27 -26.06 9.79
C THR A 205 48.75 -26.31 9.49
N PRO A 206 49.44 -25.33 8.87
CA PRO A 206 50.88 -25.45 8.60
C PRO A 206 51.68 -25.71 9.88
N SER A 207 52.74 -26.51 9.78
CA SER A 207 53.66 -26.69 10.91
C SER A 207 54.35 -25.36 11.26
N PRO A 208 54.82 -25.15 12.52
CA PRO A 208 55.54 -23.92 12.88
C PRO A 208 56.77 -23.64 12.02
N ALA A 209 57.43 -24.70 11.51
CA ALA A 209 58.57 -24.58 10.61
C ALA A 209 58.15 -24.06 9.23
N LEU A 210 57.01 -24.54 8.71
CA LEU A 210 56.44 -24.08 7.45
C LEU A 210 55.90 -22.63 7.57
N GLU A 211 55.28 -22.30 8.68
CA GLU A 211 54.85 -20.91 8.98
C GLU A 211 56.03 -19.95 8.97
N ALA A 212 57.11 -20.30 9.65
CA ALA A 212 58.34 -19.48 9.68
C ALA A 212 58.92 -19.28 8.27
N LEU A 213 58.87 -20.32 7.41
CA LEU A 213 59.34 -20.25 6.03
C LEU A 213 58.44 -19.30 5.19
N CYS A 214 57.14 -19.31 5.42
CA CYS A 214 56.18 -18.52 4.67
C CYS A 214 55.95 -17.09 5.24
N GLN A 215 56.58 -16.76 6.35
CA GLN A 215 56.35 -15.48 7.09
C GLN A 215 56.47 -14.23 6.21
N ARG A 216 57.44 -14.22 5.27
CA ARG A 216 57.59 -13.08 4.33
C ARG A 216 56.37 -12.91 3.41
N ALA A 217 55.79 -14.01 2.96
CA ALA A 217 54.59 -13.99 2.13
C ALA A 217 53.40 -13.45 2.90
N TRP A 218 53.26 -13.83 4.16
CA TRP A 218 52.15 -13.33 5.00
C TRP A 218 52.26 -11.83 5.28
N GLN A 219 53.46 -11.31 5.41
CA GLN A 219 53.75 -9.88 5.51
C GLN A 219 53.40 -9.08 4.23
N THR A 220 53.21 -9.73 3.07
CA THR A 220 52.70 -9.06 1.84
C THR A 220 51.22 -8.78 1.90
N GLY A 221 50.53 -9.08 3.01
CA GLY A 221 49.09 -8.93 3.17
C GLY A 221 48.30 -10.15 2.63
N LEU A 222 48.93 -11.32 2.45
CA LEU A 222 48.24 -12.56 2.03
C LEU A 222 47.32 -13.07 3.16
N PRO A 223 45.99 -13.11 3.02
CA PRO A 223 45.11 -13.73 3.99
C PRO A 223 45.29 -15.27 3.99
N VAL A 224 45.38 -15.87 5.19
CA VAL A 224 45.41 -17.32 5.36
C VAL A 224 44.34 -17.75 6.35
N MET A 225 43.48 -18.64 5.92
CA MET A 225 42.31 -19.11 6.63
C MET A 225 42.29 -20.63 6.73
N SER A 226 41.64 -21.19 7.74
CA SER A 226 41.45 -22.62 7.90
C SER A 226 39.99 -22.95 8.18
N VAL A 227 39.51 -24.07 7.63
CA VAL A 227 38.19 -24.63 7.91
C VAL A 227 38.28 -26.10 8.27
N PRO A 228 37.47 -26.60 9.21
CA PRO A 228 37.49 -28.01 9.61
C PRO A 228 36.93 -28.96 8.52
N GLY A 229 36.07 -28.43 7.63
CA GLY A 229 35.46 -29.18 6.54
C GLY A 229 36.45 -29.64 5.49
N ASP A 230 36.14 -30.74 4.79
CA ASP A 230 36.93 -31.19 3.66
C ASP A 230 36.81 -30.25 2.44
N SER A 231 37.68 -30.46 1.44
CA SER A 231 37.74 -29.61 0.26
C SER A 231 36.44 -29.61 -0.57
N PHE A 232 35.71 -30.73 -0.59
CA PHE A 232 34.47 -30.84 -1.34
C PHE A 232 33.32 -30.06 -0.64
N SER A 233 33.15 -30.27 0.66
CA SER A 233 32.15 -29.55 1.46
C SER A 233 32.42 -28.06 1.46
N THR A 234 33.68 -27.64 1.54
CA THR A 234 34.11 -26.25 1.47
C THR A 234 33.81 -25.64 0.09
N ALA A 235 34.15 -26.32 -1.00
CA ALA A 235 33.85 -25.87 -2.35
C ALA A 235 32.35 -25.72 -2.56
N ARG A 236 31.53 -26.65 -2.06
CA ARG A 236 30.08 -26.58 -2.11
C ARG A 236 29.54 -25.37 -1.32
N ALA A 237 30.07 -25.10 -0.14
CA ALA A 237 29.69 -23.93 0.64
C ALA A 237 29.98 -22.62 -0.12
N LEU A 238 31.16 -22.54 -0.75
CA LEU A 238 31.57 -21.39 -1.55
C LEU A 238 30.67 -21.17 -2.79
N THR A 239 30.18 -22.23 -3.43
CA THR A 239 29.28 -22.13 -4.60
C THR A 239 27.86 -21.71 -4.22
N HIS A 240 27.44 -21.91 -2.97
CA HIS A 240 26.13 -21.53 -2.46
C HIS A 240 26.20 -20.33 -1.52
N MET A 241 27.30 -19.60 -1.54
CA MET A 241 27.48 -18.41 -0.71
C MET A 241 26.48 -17.31 -1.13
N ASP A 242 25.95 -16.61 -0.14
CA ASP A 242 25.15 -15.41 -0.38
C ASP A 242 25.99 -14.34 -1.10
N THR A 243 25.51 -13.88 -2.25
CA THR A 243 26.19 -12.87 -3.09
C THR A 243 25.74 -11.44 -2.79
N HIS A 244 24.84 -11.23 -1.83
CA HIS A 244 24.45 -9.88 -1.40
C HIS A 244 25.67 -9.06 -0.99
N VAL A 245 25.59 -7.76 -1.24
CA VAL A 245 26.68 -6.86 -0.86
C VAL A 245 26.58 -6.56 0.63
N PRO A 246 27.58 -6.92 1.45
CA PRO A 246 27.56 -6.59 2.86
C PRO A 246 27.51 -5.07 3.09
N ALA A 247 26.77 -4.63 4.10
CA ALA A 247 26.61 -3.20 4.41
C ALA A 247 27.93 -2.50 4.75
N ASP A 248 28.90 -3.25 5.27
CA ASP A 248 30.24 -2.75 5.60
C ASP A 248 31.21 -2.71 4.40
N ASP A 249 30.83 -3.27 3.24
CA ASP A 249 31.61 -3.16 1.99
C ASP A 249 31.31 -1.85 1.24
N THR A 250 31.59 -0.74 1.88
CA THR A 250 31.27 0.61 1.38
C THR A 250 31.94 0.95 0.06
N GLU A 251 33.10 0.39 -0.22
CA GLU A 251 33.82 0.58 -1.49
C GLU A 251 33.04 -0.08 -2.65
N ARG A 252 32.62 -1.34 -2.47
CA ARG A 252 31.82 -2.07 -3.47
C ARG A 252 30.47 -1.37 -3.69
N VAL A 253 29.81 -0.95 -2.61
CA VAL A 253 28.56 -0.18 -2.69
C VAL A 253 28.74 1.08 -3.54
N ARG A 254 29.77 1.90 -3.29
CA ARG A 254 30.04 3.12 -4.08
C ARG A 254 30.32 2.82 -5.54
N ARG A 255 31.09 1.77 -5.85
CA ARG A 255 31.38 1.36 -7.23
C ARG A 255 30.09 0.90 -7.96
N ILE A 256 29.26 0.10 -7.31
CA ILE A 256 27.96 -0.32 -7.85
C ILE A 256 27.08 0.90 -8.13
N MET A 257 26.95 1.82 -7.16
CA MET A 257 26.15 3.04 -7.32
C MET A 257 26.66 3.90 -8.49
N ALA A 258 27.96 4.10 -8.60
CA ALA A 258 28.57 4.86 -9.69
C ALA A 258 28.32 4.20 -11.04
N THR A 259 28.48 2.88 -11.14
CA THR A 259 28.20 2.13 -12.38
C THR A 259 26.74 2.23 -12.79
N ILE A 260 25.81 2.04 -11.86
CA ILE A 260 24.37 2.16 -12.11
C ILE A 260 24.04 3.58 -12.59
N ALA A 261 24.52 4.61 -11.88
CA ALA A 261 24.26 6.01 -12.21
C ALA A 261 24.72 6.40 -13.62
N GLN A 262 25.85 5.83 -14.09
CA GLN A 262 26.37 6.07 -15.44
C GLN A 262 25.51 5.48 -16.55
N HIS A 263 24.71 4.47 -16.26
CA HIS A 263 23.91 3.72 -17.24
C HIS A 263 22.40 4.00 -17.12
N LEU A 264 22.00 4.95 -16.24
CA LEU A 264 20.61 5.39 -16.11
C LEU A 264 20.38 6.69 -16.89
N HIS A 265 19.22 6.79 -17.52
CA HIS A 265 18.72 8.02 -18.14
C HIS A 265 18.14 8.93 -17.04
N THR A 266 19.00 9.51 -16.23
CA THR A 266 18.63 10.27 -15.01
C THR A 266 17.73 11.46 -15.30
N ASP A 267 17.91 12.15 -16.43
CA ASP A 267 17.07 13.29 -16.81
C ASP A 267 15.62 12.90 -17.03
N VAL A 268 15.38 11.72 -17.63
CA VAL A 268 14.03 11.17 -17.84
C VAL A 268 13.39 10.79 -16.49
N LEU A 269 14.17 10.16 -15.61
CA LEU A 269 13.72 9.80 -14.26
C LEU A 269 13.35 11.04 -13.44
N LEU A 270 14.22 12.06 -13.40
CA LEU A 270 13.99 13.30 -12.66
C LEU A 270 12.78 14.07 -13.21
N THR A 271 12.61 14.11 -14.52
CA THR A 271 11.44 14.74 -15.14
C THR A 271 10.14 14.04 -14.72
N ARG A 272 10.14 12.71 -14.67
CA ARG A 272 8.99 11.92 -14.25
C ARG A 272 8.67 12.10 -12.76
N ILE A 273 9.68 12.03 -11.89
CA ILE A 273 9.54 12.26 -10.44
C ILE A 273 9.03 13.69 -10.15
N GLY A 274 9.47 14.68 -10.92
CA GLY A 274 9.04 16.08 -10.79
C GLY A 274 7.67 16.40 -11.38
N THR A 275 7.02 15.46 -12.08
CA THR A 275 5.68 15.68 -12.67
C THR A 275 4.62 15.40 -11.61
N PRO A 276 3.82 16.40 -11.19
CA PRO A 276 2.77 16.18 -10.21
C PRO A 276 1.73 15.20 -10.77
N HIS A 277 1.59 14.04 -10.14
CA HIS A 277 0.45 13.17 -10.42
C HIS A 277 -0.80 13.76 -9.79
N THR A 278 -1.94 13.58 -10.46
CA THR A 278 -3.23 13.84 -9.82
C THR A 278 -3.35 12.87 -8.65
N PRO A 279 -3.37 13.35 -7.40
CA PRO A 279 -3.43 12.46 -6.25
C PRO A 279 -4.71 11.62 -6.34
N ARG A 280 -4.58 10.31 -6.45
CA ARG A 280 -5.67 9.36 -6.32
C ARG A 280 -5.64 8.81 -4.90
N LEU A 281 -6.72 9.01 -4.17
CA LEU A 281 -6.83 8.45 -2.83
C LEU A 281 -7.25 6.98 -2.96
N SER A 282 -6.30 6.08 -2.75
CA SER A 282 -6.59 4.64 -2.77
C SER A 282 -7.50 4.25 -1.59
N PRO A 283 -8.28 3.15 -1.68
CA PRO A 283 -9.11 2.68 -0.57
C PRO A 283 -8.32 2.39 0.71
N ALA A 284 -7.09 1.88 0.59
CA ALA A 284 -6.22 1.63 1.73
C ALA A 284 -5.76 2.93 2.40
N ALA A 285 -5.32 3.92 1.60
CA ALA A 285 -4.93 5.23 2.09
C ALA A 285 -6.13 5.97 2.73
N PHE A 286 -7.31 5.86 2.14
CA PHE A 286 -8.54 6.44 2.68
C PHE A 286 -8.88 5.86 4.06
N ARG A 287 -8.89 4.54 4.21
CA ARG A 287 -9.14 3.88 5.50
C ARG A 287 -8.12 4.30 6.57
N HIS A 288 -6.85 4.34 6.20
CA HIS A 288 -5.79 4.83 7.10
C HIS A 288 -6.02 6.28 7.51
N GLN A 289 -6.41 7.14 6.57
CA GLN A 289 -6.71 8.54 6.82
C GLN A 289 -7.93 8.72 7.73
N LEU A 290 -9.01 7.95 7.54
CA LEU A 290 -10.18 7.97 8.41
C LEU A 290 -9.78 7.65 9.87
N VAL A 291 -9.07 6.55 10.08
CA VAL A 291 -8.60 6.17 11.41
C VAL A 291 -7.69 7.24 12.01
N SER A 292 -6.74 7.77 11.24
CA SER A 292 -5.80 8.79 11.72
C SER A 292 -6.48 10.11 12.10
N LYS A 293 -7.45 10.56 11.28
CA LYS A 293 -8.24 11.77 11.58
C LYS A 293 -9.13 11.59 12.80
N ALA A 294 -9.85 10.47 12.89
CA ALA A 294 -10.71 10.18 14.04
C ALA A 294 -9.91 10.15 15.36
N ARG A 295 -8.71 9.58 15.35
CA ARG A 295 -7.80 9.50 16.50
C ARG A 295 -7.23 10.85 16.95
N ALA A 296 -7.16 11.82 16.06
CA ALA A 296 -6.54 13.13 16.36
C ALA A 296 -7.31 13.91 17.45
N ASP A 297 -8.62 13.71 17.52
CA ASP A 297 -9.50 14.31 18.53
C ASP A 297 -10.64 13.33 18.81
N LYS A 298 -10.50 12.56 19.91
CA LYS A 298 -11.44 11.47 20.23
C LYS A 298 -12.82 12.02 20.56
N GLN A 299 -13.81 11.45 19.91
CA GLN A 299 -15.21 11.79 20.09
C GLN A 299 -15.96 10.66 20.79
N ARG A 300 -17.00 11.02 21.56
CA ARG A 300 -17.90 10.09 22.26
C ARG A 300 -19.01 9.67 21.30
N ILE A 301 -19.03 8.41 20.89
CA ILE A 301 -20.01 7.89 19.93
C ILE A 301 -20.93 6.89 20.62
N VAL A 302 -22.23 7.21 20.65
CA VAL A 302 -23.24 6.30 21.20
C VAL A 302 -23.71 5.29 20.16
N LEU A 303 -23.81 4.05 20.58
CA LEU A 303 -24.22 2.88 19.80
C LEU A 303 -25.47 2.28 20.43
N PRO A 304 -26.68 2.68 19.96
CA PRO A 304 -27.95 2.26 20.54
C PRO A 304 -28.21 0.76 20.51
N GLU A 305 -27.60 0.06 19.54
CA GLU A 305 -27.72 -1.38 19.35
C GLU A 305 -26.59 -2.12 20.09
N GLY A 306 -26.36 -1.78 21.36
CA GLY A 306 -25.22 -2.24 22.14
C GLY A 306 -25.17 -3.73 22.45
N GLU A 307 -26.26 -4.47 22.25
CA GLU A 307 -26.32 -5.92 22.44
C GLU A 307 -26.07 -6.71 21.14
N GLU A 308 -25.93 -6.00 20.00
CA GLU A 308 -25.71 -6.63 18.71
C GLU A 308 -24.24 -7.06 18.56
N PRO A 309 -23.96 -8.34 18.17
CA PRO A 309 -22.60 -8.88 18.19
C PRO A 309 -21.58 -8.08 17.38
N ARG A 310 -21.93 -7.61 16.17
CA ARG A 310 -21.03 -6.83 15.31
C ARG A 310 -20.75 -5.44 15.88
N THR A 311 -21.76 -4.85 16.52
CA THR A 311 -21.64 -3.54 17.21
C THR A 311 -20.69 -3.64 18.39
N ILE A 312 -20.79 -4.71 19.20
CA ILE A 312 -19.85 -4.97 20.30
C ILE A 312 -18.42 -5.13 19.80
N GLN A 313 -18.22 -5.93 18.75
CA GLN A 313 -16.88 -6.12 18.15
C GLN A 313 -16.31 -4.81 17.61
N ALA A 314 -17.11 -4.03 16.91
CA ALA A 314 -16.69 -2.75 16.36
C ALA A 314 -16.34 -1.72 17.46
N ALA A 315 -17.16 -1.66 18.53
CA ALA A 315 -16.89 -0.81 19.68
C ALA A 315 -15.57 -1.18 20.37
N ALA A 316 -15.33 -2.48 20.58
CA ALA A 316 -14.06 -2.98 21.13
C ALA A 316 -12.86 -2.57 20.29
N ILE A 317 -12.93 -2.78 18.98
CA ILE A 317 -11.88 -2.38 18.03
C ILE A 317 -11.65 -0.85 18.03
N CYS A 318 -12.72 -0.06 18.06
CA CYS A 318 -12.61 1.40 18.08
C CYS A 318 -11.96 1.91 19.36
N GLN A 319 -12.33 1.32 20.49
CA GLN A 319 -11.77 1.65 21.80
C GLN A 319 -10.28 1.28 21.88
N GLU A 320 -9.91 0.05 21.51
CA GLU A 320 -8.52 -0.43 21.52
C GLU A 320 -7.62 0.38 20.60
N ARG A 321 -8.11 0.71 19.40
CA ARG A 321 -7.37 1.51 18.41
C ARG A 321 -7.41 3.00 18.69
N GLY A 322 -8.18 3.44 19.69
CA GLY A 322 -8.35 4.85 20.05
C GLY A 322 -9.04 5.68 18.96
N ILE A 323 -9.95 5.07 18.18
CA ILE A 323 -10.70 5.74 17.09
C ILE A 323 -11.78 6.65 17.66
N ALA A 324 -12.52 6.16 18.66
CA ALA A 324 -13.57 6.89 19.34
C ALA A 324 -13.75 6.33 20.76
N GLU A 325 -14.38 7.10 21.65
CA GLU A 325 -14.91 6.62 22.92
C GLU A 325 -16.33 6.08 22.68
N CYS A 326 -16.45 4.76 22.57
CA CYS A 326 -17.72 4.12 22.26
C CYS A 326 -18.57 3.93 23.52
N ILE A 327 -19.87 4.22 23.42
CA ILE A 327 -20.87 4.06 24.48
C ILE A 327 -21.94 3.10 23.98
N LEU A 328 -22.00 1.89 24.57
CA LEU A 328 -23.00 0.88 24.25
C LEU A 328 -24.25 1.08 25.12
N LEU A 329 -25.43 1.14 24.49
CA LEU A 329 -26.71 1.10 25.18
C LEU A 329 -27.25 -0.33 25.21
N GLY A 330 -27.48 -0.88 26.41
CA GLY A 330 -28.01 -2.23 26.59
C GLY A 330 -27.75 -2.77 27.98
N GLU A 331 -28.33 -3.93 28.26
CA GLU A 331 -28.10 -4.62 29.52
C GLU A 331 -26.67 -5.16 29.63
N ARG A 332 -25.93 -4.77 30.65
CA ARG A 332 -24.51 -5.15 30.83
C ARG A 332 -24.31 -6.66 30.78
N ALA A 333 -25.15 -7.40 31.48
CA ALA A 333 -25.07 -8.87 31.55
C ALA A 333 -25.22 -9.51 30.17
N THR A 334 -26.15 -8.98 29.35
CA THR A 334 -26.39 -9.43 27.98
C THR A 334 -25.22 -9.09 27.06
N ILE A 335 -24.68 -7.86 27.14
CA ILE A 335 -23.50 -7.44 26.36
C ILE A 335 -22.29 -8.32 26.67
N GLU A 336 -22.01 -8.56 27.96
CA GLU A 336 -20.91 -9.43 28.39
C GLU A 336 -21.08 -10.89 27.98
N GLN A 337 -22.31 -11.39 27.96
CA GLN A 337 -22.62 -12.73 27.46
C GLN A 337 -22.37 -12.85 25.96
N VAL A 338 -22.87 -11.87 25.18
CA VAL A 338 -22.68 -11.85 23.73
C VAL A 338 -21.18 -11.70 23.39
N ALA A 339 -20.45 -10.81 24.05
CA ALA A 339 -19.02 -10.64 23.88
C ALA A 339 -18.26 -11.96 24.09
N ARG A 340 -18.55 -12.67 25.18
CA ARG A 340 -17.97 -14.01 25.45
C ARG A 340 -18.30 -15.03 24.37
N ALA A 341 -19.54 -15.04 23.88
CA ALA A 341 -19.95 -15.95 22.81
C ALA A 341 -19.26 -15.67 21.48
N GLN A 342 -18.81 -14.44 21.25
CA GLN A 342 -18.06 -14.02 20.06
C GLN A 342 -16.54 -14.01 20.28
N GLU A 343 -16.06 -14.51 21.41
CA GLU A 343 -14.62 -14.48 21.79
C GLU A 343 -14.02 -13.07 21.80
N VAL A 344 -14.85 -12.06 22.07
CA VAL A 344 -14.44 -10.65 22.16
C VAL A 344 -14.13 -10.29 23.59
N THR A 345 -12.92 -9.80 23.84
CA THR A 345 -12.56 -9.17 25.11
C THR A 345 -13.04 -7.72 25.10
N LEU A 346 -13.87 -7.35 26.07
CA LEU A 346 -14.29 -5.95 26.23
C LEU A 346 -13.10 -5.15 26.77
N PRO A 347 -12.64 -4.10 26.07
CA PRO A 347 -11.49 -3.31 26.54
C PRO A 347 -11.82 -2.52 27.80
N GLU A 348 -10.79 -2.27 28.60
CA GLU A 348 -10.91 -1.39 29.75
C GLU A 348 -11.30 0.04 29.30
N GLY A 349 -12.29 0.62 29.97
CA GLY A 349 -12.80 1.95 29.64
C GLY A 349 -13.91 1.98 28.59
N LEU A 350 -14.38 0.83 28.04
CA LEU A 350 -15.58 0.79 27.22
C LEU A 350 -16.81 1.05 28.10
N THR A 351 -17.55 2.11 27.78
CA THR A 351 -18.73 2.53 28.56
C THR A 351 -19.96 1.74 28.14
N ILE A 352 -20.67 1.17 29.11
CA ILE A 352 -21.96 0.51 28.94
C ILE A 352 -22.98 1.24 29.80
N ILE A 353 -24.06 1.70 29.20
CA ILE A 353 -25.16 2.36 29.90
C ILE A 353 -26.41 1.49 29.75
N GLU A 354 -27.02 1.15 30.89
CA GLU A 354 -28.28 0.43 30.92
C GLU A 354 -29.44 1.41 30.73
N PRO A 355 -30.25 1.29 29.65
CA PRO A 355 -31.30 2.25 29.31
C PRO A 355 -32.29 2.48 30.43
N ASP A 356 -32.69 1.43 31.12
CA ASP A 356 -33.67 1.49 32.22
C ASP A 356 -33.22 2.35 33.41
N SER A 357 -31.91 2.44 33.63
CA SER A 357 -31.35 3.21 34.74
C SER A 357 -31.28 4.71 34.48
N VAL A 358 -31.35 5.15 33.22
CA VAL A 358 -31.10 6.55 32.85
C VAL A 358 -32.25 7.23 32.11
N ARG A 359 -33.19 6.46 31.49
CA ARG A 359 -34.21 7.01 30.58
C ARG A 359 -35.07 8.11 31.22
N GLU A 360 -35.38 8.03 32.52
CA GLU A 360 -36.18 9.02 33.25
C GLU A 360 -35.52 10.41 33.23
N ASN A 361 -34.18 10.47 33.20
CA ASN A 361 -33.43 11.73 33.21
C ASN A 361 -33.61 12.52 31.91
N TYR A 362 -34.05 11.88 30.84
CA TYR A 362 -34.22 12.51 29.52
C TYR A 362 -35.66 12.96 29.24
N VAL A 363 -36.62 12.62 30.11
CA VAL A 363 -38.06 12.94 29.87
C VAL A 363 -38.30 14.44 29.83
N GLU A 364 -37.78 15.21 30.77
CA GLU A 364 -37.97 16.66 30.80
C GLU A 364 -37.35 17.35 29.59
N GLY A 365 -36.11 17.00 29.22
CA GLY A 365 -35.42 17.50 28.03
C GLY A 365 -36.16 17.19 26.73
N MET A 366 -36.72 15.99 26.61
CA MET A 366 -37.48 15.58 25.43
C MET A 366 -38.82 16.31 25.33
N VAL A 367 -39.53 16.52 26.43
CA VAL A 367 -40.76 17.30 26.49
C VAL A 367 -40.50 18.75 26.06
N GLU A 368 -39.42 19.38 26.53
CA GLU A 368 -39.06 20.75 26.16
C GLU A 368 -38.71 20.87 24.67
N LEU A 369 -37.85 20.00 24.15
CA LEU A 369 -37.45 19.98 22.73
C LEU A 369 -38.69 19.82 21.80
N ARG A 370 -39.72 19.06 22.24
CA ARG A 370 -40.93 18.78 21.46
C ARG A 370 -42.16 19.49 21.96
N ARG A 371 -42.00 20.55 22.75
CA ARG A 371 -43.11 21.38 23.31
C ARG A 371 -44.09 21.82 22.24
N HIS A 372 -43.61 22.17 21.04
CA HIS A 372 -44.44 22.56 19.90
C HIS A 372 -45.38 21.45 19.38
N LYS A 373 -45.12 20.19 19.73
CA LYS A 373 -45.93 19.00 19.41
C LYS A 373 -46.77 18.53 20.60
N GLN A 374 -46.79 19.27 21.73
CA GLN A 374 -47.53 18.96 22.94
C GLN A 374 -47.20 17.54 23.50
N LEU A 375 -45.93 17.11 23.43
CA LEU A 375 -45.49 15.82 23.96
C LEU A 375 -45.64 15.80 25.47
N SER A 376 -46.41 14.84 26.02
CA SER A 376 -46.54 14.64 27.47
C SER A 376 -45.40 13.79 28.06
N ALA A 377 -45.13 13.97 29.34
CA ALA A 377 -44.07 13.18 30.03
C ALA A 377 -44.29 11.66 29.93
N PRO A 378 -45.48 11.08 30.09
CA PRO A 378 -45.69 9.65 29.89
C PRO A 378 -45.42 9.20 28.44
N MET A 379 -45.75 10.03 27.43
CA MET A 379 -45.44 9.71 26.03
C MET A 379 -43.94 9.82 25.74
N ALA A 380 -43.25 10.79 26.34
CA ALA A 380 -41.80 10.90 26.24
C ALA A 380 -41.11 9.68 26.83
N LEU A 381 -41.52 9.27 28.02
CA LEU A 381 -40.98 8.07 28.67
C LEU A 381 -41.17 6.81 27.82
N ALA A 382 -42.37 6.62 27.26
CA ALA A 382 -42.61 5.48 26.35
C ALA A 382 -41.77 5.51 25.07
N GLN A 383 -41.50 6.71 24.50
CA GLN A 383 -40.61 6.82 23.34
C GLN A 383 -39.13 6.56 23.69
N LEU A 384 -38.72 6.89 24.91
CA LEU A 384 -37.35 6.63 25.41
C LEU A 384 -37.06 5.15 25.72
N GLU A 385 -38.07 4.26 25.63
CA GLU A 385 -37.84 2.81 25.64
C GLU A 385 -37.07 2.34 24.38
N ASP A 386 -37.20 3.06 23.27
CA ASP A 386 -36.39 2.84 22.06
C ASP A 386 -34.99 3.40 22.29
N THR A 387 -33.99 2.52 22.26
CA THR A 387 -32.59 2.90 22.50
C THR A 387 -32.04 3.88 21.49
N VAL A 388 -32.58 3.91 20.24
CA VAL A 388 -32.19 4.90 19.23
C VAL A 388 -32.71 6.27 19.62
N VAL A 389 -33.94 6.36 20.14
CA VAL A 389 -34.50 7.63 20.66
C VAL A 389 -33.71 8.09 21.88
N LEU A 390 -33.36 7.19 22.80
CA LEU A 390 -32.56 7.50 23.96
C LEU A 390 -31.17 8.03 23.56
N GLY A 391 -30.45 7.30 22.69
CA GLY A 391 -29.14 7.75 22.20
C GLY A 391 -29.21 9.08 21.43
N THR A 392 -30.30 9.34 20.71
CA THR A 392 -30.53 10.62 20.04
C THR A 392 -30.77 11.74 21.04
N MET A 393 -31.42 11.47 22.17
CA MET A 393 -31.57 12.45 23.26
C MET A 393 -30.23 12.76 23.93
N MET A 394 -29.38 11.76 24.18
CA MET A 394 -28.02 11.97 24.70
C MET A 394 -27.23 12.90 23.76
N LEU A 395 -27.33 12.68 22.46
CA LEU A 395 -26.71 13.53 21.45
C LEU A 395 -27.32 14.95 21.43
N ALA A 396 -28.63 15.08 21.55
CA ALA A 396 -29.31 16.38 21.60
C ALA A 396 -28.86 17.24 22.78
N LEU A 397 -28.54 16.61 23.92
CA LEU A 397 -28.11 17.26 25.17
C LEU A 397 -26.57 17.38 25.32
N ASP A 398 -25.80 17.13 24.26
CA ASP A 398 -24.33 17.23 24.24
C ASP A 398 -23.58 16.25 25.20
N GLU A 399 -24.25 15.18 25.62
CA GLU A 399 -23.61 14.14 26.43
C GLU A 399 -22.72 13.20 25.60
N VAL A 400 -23.00 13.12 24.30
CA VAL A 400 -22.22 12.42 23.29
C VAL A 400 -22.06 13.30 22.05
N ASP A 401 -21.09 12.97 21.21
CA ASP A 401 -20.69 13.80 20.09
C ASP A 401 -21.20 13.26 18.74
N GLY A 402 -21.71 12.02 18.73
CA GLY A 402 -22.30 11.40 17.55
C GLY A 402 -23.05 10.10 17.89
N LEU A 403 -23.85 9.64 16.92
CA LEU A 403 -24.64 8.41 17.01
C LEU A 403 -24.48 7.56 15.75
N VAL A 404 -24.32 6.24 15.95
CA VAL A 404 -24.31 5.24 14.87
C VAL A 404 -25.32 4.14 15.20
N SER A 405 -26.27 3.88 14.31
CA SER A 405 -27.30 2.85 14.45
C SER A 405 -27.64 2.23 13.08
N GLY A 406 -28.45 1.18 13.02
CA GLY A 406 -28.96 0.56 11.79
C GLY A 406 -28.48 -0.86 11.53
N ALA A 407 -27.70 -1.44 12.43
CA ALA A 407 -27.26 -2.85 12.31
C ALA A 407 -28.44 -3.83 12.37
N ILE A 408 -29.48 -3.50 13.15
CA ILE A 408 -30.73 -4.26 13.26
C ILE A 408 -31.97 -3.40 12.93
N HIS A 409 -31.92 -2.11 13.20
CA HIS A 409 -33.02 -1.18 12.91
C HIS A 409 -33.11 -0.84 11.40
N THR A 410 -34.24 -0.26 10.99
CA THR A 410 -34.37 0.29 9.63
C THR A 410 -33.83 1.70 9.58
N THR A 411 -33.41 2.15 8.39
CA THR A 411 -33.00 3.54 8.16
C THR A 411 -34.02 4.57 8.67
N ALA A 412 -35.31 4.29 8.53
CA ALA A 412 -36.37 5.15 9.05
C ALA A 412 -36.37 5.27 10.58
N ASN A 413 -35.96 4.21 11.30
CA ASN A 413 -35.87 4.22 12.76
C ASN A 413 -34.68 5.06 13.25
N THR A 414 -33.59 5.10 12.49
CA THR A 414 -32.44 5.97 12.80
C THR A 414 -32.71 7.43 12.43
N ILE A 415 -33.25 7.69 11.23
CA ILE A 415 -33.41 9.06 10.72
C ILE A 415 -34.56 9.82 11.41
N ARG A 416 -35.68 9.15 11.73
CA ARG A 416 -36.84 9.81 12.32
C ARG A 416 -36.56 10.48 13.67
N PRO A 417 -35.93 9.85 14.65
CA PRO A 417 -35.52 10.52 15.90
C PRO A 417 -34.56 11.68 15.63
N ALA A 418 -33.58 11.52 14.73
CA ALA A 418 -32.64 12.57 14.37
C ALA A 418 -33.34 13.82 13.82
N LEU A 419 -34.28 13.66 12.86
CA LEU A 419 -35.07 14.77 12.35
C LEU A 419 -35.96 15.46 13.40
N GLN A 420 -36.42 14.69 14.38
CA GLN A 420 -37.32 15.20 15.43
C GLN A 420 -36.59 15.94 16.55
N LEU A 421 -35.40 15.49 16.92
CA LEU A 421 -34.69 15.94 18.12
C LEU A 421 -33.44 16.77 17.77
N ILE A 422 -32.71 16.39 16.72
CA ILE A 422 -31.49 17.08 16.26
C ILE A 422 -31.84 18.15 15.24
N LYS A 423 -32.74 17.83 14.30
CA LYS A 423 -33.17 18.69 13.17
C LYS A 423 -32.05 18.88 12.12
N THR A 424 -32.38 19.63 11.06
CA THR A 424 -31.41 20.02 10.04
C THR A 424 -30.50 21.14 10.52
N ALA A 425 -29.27 21.16 10.01
CA ALA A 425 -28.37 22.29 10.17
C ALA A 425 -28.96 23.58 9.55
N PRO A 426 -28.67 24.78 10.07
CA PRO A 426 -29.28 26.01 9.59
C PRO A 426 -29.12 26.30 8.09
N ALA A 427 -27.99 25.84 7.53
CA ALA A 427 -27.67 26.02 6.11
C ALA A 427 -28.25 24.93 5.19
N ALA A 428 -28.70 23.80 5.75
CA ALA A 428 -29.17 22.65 4.98
C ALA A 428 -30.67 22.71 4.75
N LYS A 429 -31.11 22.53 3.51
CA LYS A 429 -32.53 22.47 3.14
C LYS A 429 -33.15 21.11 3.42
N LEU A 430 -32.33 20.05 3.33
CA LEU A 430 -32.77 18.67 3.52
C LEU A 430 -31.64 17.82 4.14
N VAL A 431 -32.01 16.63 4.61
CA VAL A 431 -31.05 15.58 4.99
C VAL A 431 -30.82 14.69 3.78
N SER A 432 -29.57 14.43 3.48
CA SER A 432 -29.16 13.51 2.40
C SER A 432 -28.13 12.51 2.87
N SER A 433 -27.58 11.70 1.98
CA SER A 433 -26.54 10.73 2.33
C SER A 433 -25.43 10.65 1.29
N VAL A 434 -24.24 10.27 1.73
CA VAL A 434 -23.15 9.84 0.85
C VAL A 434 -22.59 8.49 1.25
N LEU A 435 -22.14 7.77 0.25
CA LEU A 435 -21.37 6.54 0.38
C LEU A 435 -19.96 6.75 -0.22
N PHE A 436 -18.94 6.29 0.49
CA PHE A 436 -17.57 6.28 0.00
C PHE A 436 -17.30 4.91 -0.61
N MET A 437 -17.24 4.86 -1.94
CA MET A 437 -17.04 3.63 -2.72
C MET A 437 -15.57 3.40 -3.00
N GLY A 438 -14.97 2.38 -2.38
CA GLY A 438 -13.57 2.03 -2.54
C GLY A 438 -13.33 1.19 -3.80
N LEU A 439 -13.27 1.82 -4.98
CA LEU A 439 -12.91 1.15 -6.22
C LEU A 439 -11.44 0.70 -6.20
N PRO A 440 -10.98 -0.21 -7.08
CA PRO A 440 -9.66 -0.81 -6.98
C PRO A 440 -8.48 0.18 -6.87
N ASP A 441 -8.60 1.37 -7.44
CA ASP A 441 -7.54 2.38 -7.54
C ASP A 441 -7.91 3.77 -6.99
N GLN A 442 -9.16 3.96 -6.55
CA GLN A 442 -9.62 5.26 -6.02
C GLN A 442 -10.88 5.13 -5.16
N VAL A 443 -11.15 6.16 -4.37
CA VAL A 443 -12.42 6.31 -3.65
C VAL A 443 -13.30 7.34 -4.36
N LEU A 444 -14.55 6.96 -4.63
CA LEU A 444 -15.58 7.84 -5.17
C LEU A 444 -16.67 8.09 -4.13
N VAL A 445 -17.28 9.28 -4.20
CA VAL A 445 -18.41 9.67 -3.35
C VAL A 445 -19.70 9.54 -4.15
N TYR A 446 -20.65 8.76 -3.63
CA TYR A 446 -21.97 8.56 -4.23
C TYR A 446 -23.05 9.21 -3.38
N GLY A 447 -23.81 10.16 -3.92
CA GLY A 447 -24.88 10.88 -3.25
C GLY A 447 -26.10 11.10 -4.18
N ASP A 448 -27.35 11.07 -3.74
CA ASP A 448 -27.89 10.43 -2.56
C ASP A 448 -28.26 8.97 -2.85
N CYS A 449 -28.01 8.08 -1.91
CA CYS A 449 -28.26 6.64 -2.11
C CYS A 449 -29.16 6.02 -1.03
N ALA A 450 -29.61 6.79 0.00
CA ALA A 450 -30.30 6.20 1.14
C ALA A 450 -31.54 6.99 1.63
N VAL A 451 -31.72 8.27 1.30
CA VAL A 451 -32.68 9.14 1.98
C VAL A 451 -33.78 9.66 1.07
N ASN A 452 -33.45 10.36 -0.02
CA ASN A 452 -34.47 11.15 -0.81
C ASN A 452 -34.97 10.36 -2.02
N PRO A 453 -36.27 9.93 -2.04
CA PRO A 453 -36.79 9.10 -3.11
C PRO A 453 -36.75 9.77 -4.50
N ASP A 454 -37.21 11.00 -4.61
CA ASP A 454 -37.28 11.77 -5.85
C ASP A 454 -37.10 13.26 -5.56
N PRO A 455 -35.84 13.74 -5.43
CA PRO A 455 -35.55 15.13 -5.13
C PRO A 455 -35.93 16.06 -6.30
N THR A 456 -36.35 17.27 -5.99
CA THR A 456 -36.52 18.37 -6.98
C THR A 456 -35.15 18.83 -7.50
N ALA A 457 -35.12 19.72 -8.49
CA ALA A 457 -33.85 20.28 -8.98
C ALA A 457 -33.09 21.05 -7.89
N GLU A 458 -33.79 21.83 -7.07
CA GLU A 458 -33.23 22.57 -5.94
C GLU A 458 -32.72 21.66 -4.83
N GLU A 459 -33.46 20.58 -4.52
CA GLU A 459 -33.05 19.58 -3.55
C GLU A 459 -31.84 18.79 -4.06
N LEU A 460 -31.81 18.44 -5.35
CA LEU A 460 -30.68 17.74 -5.97
C LEU A 460 -29.41 18.62 -6.00
N ALA A 461 -29.56 19.92 -6.18
CA ALA A 461 -28.47 20.89 -6.07
C ALA A 461 -27.92 20.97 -4.64
N ASP A 462 -28.80 20.97 -3.62
CA ASP A 462 -28.37 20.94 -2.20
C ASP A 462 -27.62 19.64 -1.86
N ILE A 463 -28.11 18.47 -2.34
CA ILE A 463 -27.41 17.18 -2.23
C ILE A 463 -26.01 17.25 -2.83
N ALA A 464 -25.85 17.88 -4.00
CA ALA A 464 -24.56 18.02 -4.66
C ALA A 464 -23.57 18.88 -3.84
N ILE A 465 -24.04 19.99 -3.26
CA ILE A 465 -23.23 20.88 -2.41
C ILE A 465 -22.82 20.17 -1.14
N GLN A 466 -23.74 19.53 -0.42
CA GLN A 466 -23.43 18.75 0.78
C GLN A 466 -22.43 17.61 0.49
N SER A 467 -22.60 16.92 -0.65
CA SER A 467 -21.69 15.85 -1.06
C SER A 467 -20.28 16.36 -1.40
N ALA A 468 -20.18 17.58 -1.95
CA ALA A 468 -18.89 18.24 -2.18
C ALA A 468 -18.17 18.58 -0.87
N GLU A 469 -18.91 19.09 0.12
CA GLU A 469 -18.38 19.40 1.44
C GLU A 469 -17.90 18.13 2.17
N SER A 470 -18.69 17.07 2.10
CA SER A 470 -18.31 15.77 2.64
C SER A 470 -17.06 15.18 1.95
N ALA A 471 -16.95 15.28 0.64
CA ALA A 471 -15.75 14.86 -0.10
C ALA A 471 -14.51 15.68 0.32
N SER A 472 -14.68 17.00 0.43
CA SER A 472 -13.60 17.92 0.84
C SER A 472 -13.11 17.62 2.26
N SER A 473 -14.02 17.39 3.22
CA SER A 473 -13.68 17.06 4.61
C SER A 473 -12.86 15.76 4.71
N MET A 474 -13.01 14.86 3.74
CA MET A 474 -12.27 13.60 3.61
C MET A 474 -11.04 13.71 2.69
N ASN A 475 -10.62 14.92 2.30
CA ASN A 475 -9.51 15.21 1.39
C ASN A 475 -9.65 14.52 0.02
N ILE A 476 -10.87 14.29 -0.44
CA ILE A 476 -11.15 13.81 -1.79
C ILE A 476 -11.26 15.04 -2.70
N PRO A 477 -10.46 15.13 -3.79
CA PRO A 477 -10.58 16.22 -4.75
C PRO A 477 -12.00 16.31 -5.29
N VAL A 478 -12.64 17.49 -5.23
CA VAL A 478 -14.03 17.64 -5.60
C VAL A 478 -14.20 17.88 -7.10
N ARG A 479 -14.77 16.90 -7.82
CA ARG A 479 -15.23 16.99 -9.21
C ARG A 479 -16.58 16.32 -9.30
N ILE A 480 -17.64 17.12 -9.43
CA ILE A 480 -19.02 16.67 -9.29
C ILE A 480 -19.61 16.34 -10.65
N ALA A 481 -20.03 15.09 -10.85
CA ALA A 481 -20.82 14.67 -11.98
C ALA A 481 -22.29 14.52 -11.58
N MET A 482 -23.16 15.31 -12.19
CA MET A 482 -24.60 15.16 -12.05
C MET A 482 -25.09 14.11 -13.03
N LEU A 483 -25.47 12.94 -12.52
CA LEU A 483 -25.71 11.75 -13.33
C LEU A 483 -27.08 11.72 -13.99
N SER A 484 -27.10 11.19 -15.20
CA SER A 484 -28.31 10.97 -15.99
C SER A 484 -28.07 9.85 -17.00
N TYR A 485 -29.13 9.34 -17.62
CA TYR A 485 -29.02 8.50 -18.80
C TYR A 485 -28.56 9.26 -20.06
N SER A 486 -28.45 10.58 -19.97
CA SER A 486 -28.02 11.48 -21.06
C SER A 486 -26.68 12.13 -20.73
N THR A 487 -25.87 12.38 -21.77
CA THR A 487 -24.68 13.24 -21.68
C THR A 487 -24.92 14.50 -22.51
N GLY A 488 -24.87 15.67 -21.87
CA GLY A 488 -25.13 16.97 -22.50
C GLY A 488 -26.55 17.04 -23.11
N VAL A 489 -26.59 17.08 -24.43
CA VAL A 489 -27.87 17.22 -25.21
C VAL A 489 -28.28 15.91 -25.91
N SER A 490 -27.66 14.78 -25.58
CA SER A 490 -27.90 13.50 -26.27
C SER A 490 -29.27 12.89 -25.98
N GLY A 491 -29.95 13.31 -24.91
CA GLY A 491 -31.29 12.86 -24.53
C GLY A 491 -32.15 14.00 -24.04
N THR A 492 -33.47 13.76 -23.99
CA THR A 492 -34.48 14.68 -23.52
C THR A 492 -35.46 13.97 -22.60
N GLY A 493 -36.07 14.68 -21.67
CA GLY A 493 -37.05 14.16 -20.73
C GLY A 493 -37.00 14.90 -19.40
N ALA A 494 -38.03 14.75 -18.57
CA ALA A 494 -38.16 15.47 -17.29
C ALA A 494 -36.96 15.22 -16.38
N ASP A 495 -36.45 13.98 -16.32
CA ASP A 495 -35.29 13.62 -15.48
C ASP A 495 -34.00 14.29 -15.97
N VAL A 496 -33.81 14.42 -17.31
CA VAL A 496 -32.66 15.12 -17.88
C VAL A 496 -32.72 16.62 -17.59
N GLU A 497 -33.89 17.22 -17.72
CA GLU A 497 -34.09 18.65 -17.42
C GLU A 497 -33.89 18.94 -15.93
N LYS A 498 -34.41 18.10 -15.02
CA LYS A 498 -34.14 18.18 -13.57
C LYS A 498 -32.65 18.23 -13.27
N VAL A 499 -31.86 17.32 -13.85
CA VAL A 499 -30.41 17.26 -13.65
C VAL A 499 -29.70 18.49 -14.24
N ARG A 500 -30.14 18.96 -15.41
CA ARG A 500 -29.59 20.16 -16.05
C ARG A 500 -29.85 21.42 -15.20
N GLU A 501 -31.06 21.57 -14.71
CA GLU A 501 -31.45 22.66 -13.82
C GLU A 501 -30.70 22.64 -12.50
N ALA A 502 -30.61 21.47 -11.84
CA ALA A 502 -29.80 21.30 -10.64
C ALA A 502 -28.33 21.68 -10.86
N THR A 503 -27.74 21.27 -11.99
CA THR A 503 -26.37 21.67 -12.35
C THR A 503 -26.20 23.18 -12.49
N ALA A 504 -27.18 23.86 -13.10
CA ALA A 504 -27.17 25.32 -13.25
C ALA A 504 -27.28 26.01 -11.89
N ILE A 505 -28.17 25.54 -11.01
CA ILE A 505 -28.35 26.06 -9.64
C ILE A 505 -27.05 25.97 -8.84
N VAL A 506 -26.34 24.83 -8.88
CA VAL A 506 -25.06 24.69 -8.17
C VAL A 506 -24.01 25.65 -8.72
N ARG A 507 -23.92 25.81 -10.04
CA ARG A 507 -22.96 26.75 -10.66
C ARG A 507 -23.23 28.22 -10.24
N GLU A 508 -24.49 28.58 -10.01
CA GLU A 508 -24.87 29.91 -9.53
C GLU A 508 -24.54 30.07 -8.04
N LEU A 509 -24.92 29.11 -7.20
CA LEU A 509 -24.74 29.18 -5.74
C LEU A 509 -23.29 28.98 -5.30
N ARG A 510 -22.55 28.12 -5.97
CA ARG A 510 -21.20 27.72 -5.63
C ARG A 510 -20.29 27.68 -6.89
N PRO A 511 -19.95 28.87 -7.44
CA PRO A 511 -19.09 28.97 -8.63
C PRO A 511 -17.65 28.46 -8.43
N ASP A 512 -17.25 28.23 -7.18
CA ASP A 512 -15.98 27.62 -6.81
C ASP A 512 -15.94 26.10 -7.06
N LEU A 513 -17.08 25.42 -7.16
CA LEU A 513 -17.16 23.98 -7.34
C LEU A 513 -17.00 23.58 -8.81
N VAL A 514 -16.16 22.57 -9.05
CA VAL A 514 -16.00 21.98 -10.37
C VAL A 514 -17.11 20.96 -10.59
N ILE A 515 -18.15 21.35 -11.35
CA ILE A 515 -19.35 20.56 -11.60
C ILE A 515 -19.73 20.52 -13.07
N ASP A 516 -20.20 19.36 -13.53
CA ASP A 516 -20.80 19.20 -14.86
C ASP A 516 -21.95 18.17 -14.85
N GLY A 517 -22.88 18.35 -15.79
CA GLY A 517 -24.04 17.49 -15.95
C GLY A 517 -25.07 18.08 -16.93
N PRO A 518 -25.97 17.24 -17.46
CA PRO A 518 -26.10 15.79 -17.22
C PRO A 518 -24.96 14.99 -17.85
N LEU A 519 -24.47 13.95 -17.14
CA LEU A 519 -23.45 13.02 -17.60
C LEU A 519 -23.90 11.58 -17.36
N GLN A 520 -23.62 10.71 -18.34
CA GLN A 520 -23.75 9.25 -18.12
C GLN A 520 -22.62 8.76 -17.21
N TYR A 521 -22.86 7.70 -16.46
CA TYR A 521 -21.90 7.13 -15.51
C TYR A 521 -20.55 6.80 -16.15
N ASP A 522 -20.56 6.16 -17.33
CA ASP A 522 -19.36 5.83 -18.10
C ASP A 522 -18.60 7.08 -18.58
N ALA A 523 -19.33 8.10 -19.03
CA ALA A 523 -18.74 9.37 -19.41
C ALA A 523 -18.14 10.13 -18.23
N ALA A 524 -18.75 10.04 -17.04
CA ALA A 524 -18.25 10.67 -15.83
C ALA A 524 -16.94 10.02 -15.30
N THR A 525 -16.78 8.69 -15.47
CA THR A 525 -15.73 7.92 -14.79
C THR A 525 -14.63 7.38 -15.69
N ILE A 526 -14.83 7.32 -17.03
CA ILE A 526 -13.90 6.70 -17.98
C ILE A 526 -13.38 7.74 -18.97
N ASP A 527 -12.09 8.03 -18.92
CA ASP A 527 -11.43 9.06 -19.73
C ASP A 527 -11.67 8.92 -21.25
N ASN A 528 -11.53 7.71 -21.81
CA ASN A 528 -11.74 7.48 -23.23
C ASN A 528 -13.20 7.74 -23.66
N VAL A 529 -14.17 7.45 -22.80
CA VAL A 529 -15.59 7.71 -23.04
C VAL A 529 -15.86 9.21 -22.96
N ALA A 530 -15.27 9.88 -21.96
CA ALA A 530 -15.35 11.31 -21.77
C ALA A 530 -14.84 12.10 -22.98
N LYS A 531 -13.69 11.73 -23.52
CA LYS A 531 -13.12 12.34 -24.74
C LYS A 531 -14.06 12.28 -25.93
N SER A 532 -14.86 11.23 -26.03
CA SER A 532 -15.83 11.04 -27.12
C SER A 532 -17.17 11.72 -26.87
N LYS A 533 -17.73 11.59 -25.64
CA LYS A 533 -19.10 12.03 -25.32
C LYS A 533 -19.20 13.44 -24.72
N ALA A 534 -18.15 13.91 -24.04
CA ALA A 534 -18.12 15.21 -23.37
C ALA A 534 -16.74 15.89 -23.53
N PRO A 535 -16.28 16.14 -24.78
CA PRO A 535 -15.00 16.80 -25.01
C PRO A 535 -15.01 18.21 -24.41
N GLY A 536 -14.03 18.53 -23.59
CA GLY A 536 -13.92 19.83 -22.92
C GLY A 536 -14.64 19.94 -21.57
N SER A 537 -15.30 18.90 -21.09
CA SER A 537 -15.84 18.88 -19.72
C SER A 537 -14.70 18.84 -18.68
N PRO A 538 -14.74 19.69 -17.65
CA PRO A 538 -13.73 19.69 -16.58
C PRO A 538 -13.90 18.50 -15.59
N VAL A 539 -14.98 17.73 -15.73
CA VAL A 539 -15.38 16.66 -14.82
C VAL A 539 -15.35 15.30 -15.49
N ALA A 540 -15.81 15.22 -16.74
CA ALA A 540 -15.95 13.93 -17.42
C ALA A 540 -14.62 13.14 -17.47
N GLY A 541 -14.70 11.84 -17.22
CA GLY A 541 -13.57 10.92 -17.16
C GLY A 541 -12.76 10.96 -15.87
N GLN A 542 -13.01 11.94 -14.99
CA GLN A 542 -12.26 12.15 -13.75
C GLN A 542 -13.14 12.57 -12.56
N ALA A 543 -14.45 12.32 -12.65
CA ALA A 543 -15.38 12.61 -11.58
C ALA A 543 -15.00 11.83 -10.29
N THR A 544 -15.14 12.51 -9.16
CA THR A 544 -14.88 11.96 -7.82
C THR A 544 -16.13 11.95 -6.96
N VAL A 545 -17.10 12.82 -7.27
CA VAL A 545 -18.41 12.91 -6.62
C VAL A 545 -19.48 12.68 -7.69
N LEU A 546 -20.30 11.65 -7.49
CA LEU A 546 -21.36 11.27 -8.42
C LEU A 546 -22.71 11.44 -7.75
N ILE A 547 -23.54 12.32 -8.30
CA ILE A 547 -24.87 12.63 -7.78
C ILE A 547 -25.93 11.95 -8.63
N PHE A 548 -26.73 11.10 -7.99
CA PHE A 548 -27.76 10.32 -8.64
C PHE A 548 -29.10 11.10 -8.67
N PRO A 549 -29.87 11.01 -9.76
CA PRO A 549 -31.07 11.81 -9.95
C PRO A 549 -32.24 11.44 -9.02
N ASP A 550 -32.21 10.22 -8.50
CA ASP A 550 -33.23 9.64 -7.62
C ASP A 550 -32.68 8.45 -6.81
N LEU A 551 -33.43 8.06 -5.77
CA LEU A 551 -33.04 6.99 -4.86
C LEU A 551 -32.98 5.60 -5.53
N ASN A 552 -33.86 5.31 -6.48
CA ASN A 552 -33.84 4.02 -7.18
C ASN A 552 -32.51 3.86 -7.92
N THR A 553 -32.12 4.91 -8.64
CA THR A 553 -30.85 4.94 -9.38
C THR A 553 -29.66 4.84 -8.44
N GLY A 554 -29.61 5.66 -7.39
CA GLY A 554 -28.50 5.68 -6.43
C GLY A 554 -28.37 4.37 -5.65
N ASN A 555 -29.46 3.91 -5.03
CA ASN A 555 -29.46 2.69 -4.20
C ASN A 555 -29.15 1.42 -5.02
N THR A 556 -29.73 1.29 -6.21
CA THR A 556 -29.47 0.14 -7.09
C THR A 556 -28.01 0.16 -7.57
N THR A 557 -27.51 1.33 -7.98
CA THR A 557 -26.15 1.44 -8.53
C THR A 557 -25.08 1.14 -7.50
N TYR A 558 -25.15 1.71 -6.29
CA TYR A 558 -24.10 1.44 -5.30
C TYR A 558 -24.06 -0.04 -4.90
N LYS A 559 -25.25 -0.67 -4.74
CA LYS A 559 -25.32 -2.12 -4.43
C LYS A 559 -24.78 -2.98 -5.56
N ALA A 560 -25.12 -2.64 -6.80
CA ALA A 560 -24.62 -3.34 -7.98
C ALA A 560 -23.09 -3.24 -8.05
N VAL A 561 -22.53 -2.03 -7.89
CA VAL A 561 -21.08 -1.82 -7.91
C VAL A 561 -20.41 -2.53 -6.74
N GLN A 562 -20.93 -2.38 -5.52
CA GLN A 562 -20.38 -3.03 -4.33
C GLN A 562 -20.30 -4.55 -4.51
N ARG A 563 -21.37 -5.18 -4.97
CA ARG A 563 -21.45 -6.65 -5.07
C ARG A 563 -20.75 -7.19 -6.31
N SER A 564 -20.87 -6.54 -7.47
CA SER A 564 -20.29 -7.04 -8.72
C SER A 564 -18.78 -6.80 -8.80
N ALA A 565 -18.30 -5.71 -8.25
CA ALA A 565 -16.87 -5.40 -8.23
C ALA A 565 -16.18 -5.83 -6.91
N ASN A 566 -16.93 -6.41 -5.96
CA ASN A 566 -16.42 -6.81 -4.64
C ASN A 566 -15.63 -5.70 -3.94
N VAL A 567 -16.19 -4.49 -3.94
CA VAL A 567 -15.56 -3.31 -3.37
C VAL A 567 -16.17 -2.93 -2.03
N ILE A 568 -15.39 -2.26 -1.20
CA ILE A 568 -15.83 -1.75 0.10
C ILE A 568 -16.68 -0.50 -0.13
N SER A 569 -17.80 -0.42 0.60
CA SER A 569 -18.67 0.76 0.65
C SER A 569 -18.77 1.22 2.09
N ILE A 570 -18.27 2.42 2.40
CA ILE A 570 -18.28 3.00 3.75
C ILE A 570 -19.41 4.03 3.84
N GLY A 571 -20.25 3.90 4.84
CA GLY A 571 -21.47 4.70 5.03
C GLY A 571 -22.75 3.84 5.00
N PRO A 572 -23.96 4.45 4.81
CA PRO A 572 -24.18 5.84 4.42
C PRO A 572 -23.88 6.84 5.55
N MET A 573 -23.15 7.88 5.21
CA MET A 573 -22.94 9.03 6.05
C MET A 573 -24.06 10.04 5.79
N LEU A 574 -24.83 10.38 6.82
CA LEU A 574 -25.91 11.36 6.69
C LEU A 574 -25.35 12.80 6.70
N GLN A 575 -25.94 13.64 5.88
CA GLN A 575 -25.58 15.02 5.67
C GLN A 575 -26.74 15.94 6.02
N GLY A 576 -26.45 17.19 6.36
CA GLY A 576 -27.49 18.21 6.60
C GLY A 576 -28.13 18.13 7.98
N LEU A 577 -27.72 17.24 8.89
CA LEU A 577 -28.16 17.24 10.29
C LEU A 577 -27.33 18.22 11.13
N ALA A 578 -27.95 18.85 12.15
CA ALA A 578 -27.24 19.75 13.05
C ALA A 578 -26.22 19.07 13.96
N LYS A 579 -26.32 17.74 14.19
CA LYS A 579 -25.33 16.91 14.87
C LYS A 579 -25.19 15.57 14.16
N PRO A 580 -24.03 14.89 14.26
CA PRO A 580 -23.73 13.67 13.50
C PRO A 580 -24.58 12.48 13.94
N VAL A 581 -25.42 12.01 13.06
CA VAL A 581 -26.13 10.73 13.18
C VAL A 581 -25.91 9.97 11.90
N ASN A 582 -25.41 8.73 11.98
CA ASN A 582 -25.19 7.90 10.80
C ASN A 582 -25.89 6.56 10.89
N ASP A 583 -26.36 6.09 9.73
CA ASP A 583 -27.08 4.85 9.57
C ASP A 583 -26.16 3.74 9.09
N LEU A 584 -26.49 2.50 9.38
CA LEU A 584 -25.82 1.31 8.92
C LEU A 584 -26.73 0.49 8.00
N SER A 585 -26.14 -0.27 7.10
CA SER A 585 -26.87 -1.34 6.45
C SER A 585 -27.05 -2.52 7.43
N ARG A 586 -28.23 -3.16 7.44
CA ARG A 586 -28.44 -4.40 8.20
C ARG A 586 -27.48 -5.55 7.83
N GLY A 587 -26.89 -5.47 6.65
CA GLY A 587 -25.83 -6.39 6.19
C GLY A 587 -24.42 -5.87 6.37
N ALA A 588 -24.21 -4.82 7.18
CA ALA A 588 -22.90 -4.27 7.46
C ALA A 588 -21.98 -5.30 8.16
N LEU A 589 -20.73 -5.31 7.76
CA LEU A 589 -19.67 -6.08 8.43
C LEU A 589 -19.12 -5.27 9.62
N VAL A 590 -18.37 -5.92 10.50
CA VAL A 590 -17.72 -5.26 11.64
C VAL A 590 -16.84 -4.09 11.18
N GLU A 591 -16.07 -4.26 10.09
CA GLU A 591 -15.25 -3.19 9.53
C GLU A 591 -16.07 -2.00 9.03
N ASP A 592 -17.25 -2.24 8.43
CA ASP A 592 -18.13 -1.16 7.97
C ASP A 592 -18.60 -0.31 9.16
N ILE A 593 -18.92 -0.95 10.29
CA ILE A 593 -19.32 -0.27 11.53
C ILE A 593 -18.15 0.55 12.09
N VAL A 594 -16.95 -0.03 12.16
CA VAL A 594 -15.73 0.69 12.62
C VAL A 594 -15.49 1.96 11.79
N TYR A 595 -15.57 1.87 10.46
CA TYR A 595 -15.35 3.04 9.62
C TYR A 595 -16.51 4.04 9.67
N THR A 596 -17.76 3.59 9.91
CA THR A 596 -18.89 4.51 10.13
C THR A 596 -18.74 5.25 11.46
N ILE A 597 -18.27 4.60 12.52
CA ILE A 597 -17.90 5.26 13.78
C ILE A 597 -16.80 6.30 13.54
N ALA A 598 -15.76 5.97 12.79
CA ALA A 598 -14.69 6.90 12.45
C ALA A 598 -15.21 8.12 11.65
N LEU A 599 -16.09 7.91 10.66
CA LEU A 599 -16.74 8.98 9.90
C LEU A 599 -17.56 9.89 10.82
N THR A 600 -18.35 9.31 11.74
CA THR A 600 -19.17 10.06 12.69
C THR A 600 -18.31 10.93 13.61
N ALA A 601 -17.18 10.38 14.09
CA ALA A 601 -16.22 11.14 14.88
C ALA A 601 -15.61 12.31 14.10
N ILE A 602 -15.24 12.10 12.82
CA ILE A 602 -14.71 13.18 11.97
C ILE A 602 -15.77 14.26 11.71
N GLN A 603 -17.03 13.89 11.47
CA GLN A 603 -18.11 14.85 11.31
C GLN A 603 -18.28 15.74 12.55
N SER A 604 -18.23 15.15 13.75
CA SER A 604 -18.32 15.89 15.01
C SER A 604 -17.17 16.88 15.19
N GLN A 605 -15.93 16.47 14.88
CA GLN A 605 -14.74 17.33 14.94
C GLN A 605 -14.87 18.58 14.04
N HIS A 606 -15.55 18.46 12.90
CA HIS A 606 -15.78 19.59 11.99
C HIS A 606 -16.85 20.55 12.49
N GLN A 607 -17.96 20.04 13.02
CA GLN A 607 -19.04 20.85 13.56
C GLN A 607 -18.65 21.62 14.83
N SER A 608 -17.73 21.10 15.63
CA SER A 608 -17.23 21.79 16.82
C SER A 608 -16.30 22.98 16.53
N LYS A 609 -15.91 23.16 15.26
CA LYS A 609 -14.99 24.24 14.81
C LYS A 609 -15.71 25.40 14.11
N GLU A 610 -16.98 25.24 13.73
CA GLU A 610 -17.86 26.27 13.20
C GLU A 610 -18.67 26.91 14.34
#